data_78ba43d54d30cea950d1ba370a5cc91a
#
_entry.id   78ba43d54d30cea950d1ba370a5cc91a
#
_cell.length_a   1.000
_cell.length_b   1.000
_cell.length_c   1.000
_cell.angle_alpha   90.00
_cell.angle_beta   90.00
_cell.angle_gamma   90.00
#
_symmetry.space_group_name_H-M   'P 1'
#
loop_
_entity.id
_entity.type
_entity.pdbx_description
1 polymer ?
#
loop_
_entity_poly.entity_id
_entity_poly.type
_entity_poly.pdbx_seq_one_letter_code
_entity_poly.pdbx_strand_id
1 'polypeptide(L)'
;IANMNHFCHNFTAPKGRFKTEELVIYQVDEDRYLQGYIDLIRYNKNGSIDIYDWKTSAQFKKDELIHHGRQLVFYAMAKEAEGFSINKVAWIMLKYCEVSFKGKKRSNSKNRTDMTKIVERRNLIKDLRQYILDDLLNAGYDECDSEMMLSQALKNNNFSNLPQEIQDNYKVKPYVREYELTDEIRQECLDYINAKADLFESLDSENDEEWTH
;
A
#
# COMPACT_ATOMS: atom_id res chain seq x y z
N ILE A 1 -10.39 -13.10 -2.21
CA ILE A 1 -9.83 -14.17 -1.36
C ILE A 1 -8.39 -14.49 -1.76
N ALA A 2 -8.07 -14.83 -3.05
CA ALA A 2 -6.72 -15.25 -3.46
C ALA A 2 -5.60 -14.24 -3.12
N ASN A 3 -5.82 -12.95 -3.31
CA ASN A 3 -4.85 -11.90 -2.99
C ASN A 3 -4.58 -11.81 -1.48
N MET A 4 -5.63 -11.94 -0.66
CA MET A 4 -5.51 -11.91 0.81
C MET A 4 -4.79 -13.15 1.32
N ASN A 5 -5.12 -14.34 0.81
CA ASN A 5 -4.41 -15.56 1.16
C ASN A 5 -2.91 -15.44 0.84
N HIS A 6 -2.58 -14.94 -0.36
CA HIS A 6 -1.19 -14.71 -0.74
C HIS A 6 -0.50 -13.69 0.17
N PHE A 7 -1.19 -12.61 0.55
CA PHE A 7 -0.66 -11.63 1.51
C PHE A 7 -0.37 -12.29 2.86
N CYS A 8 -1.34 -12.97 3.45
CA CYS A 8 -1.22 -13.58 4.78
C CYS A 8 -0.11 -14.64 4.84
N HIS A 9 0.04 -15.47 3.79
CA HIS A 9 1.09 -16.49 3.74
C HIS A 9 2.51 -15.92 3.56
N ASN A 10 2.64 -14.73 2.97
CA ASN A 10 3.94 -14.11 2.68
C ASN A 10 4.20 -12.87 3.54
N PHE A 11 3.30 -12.55 4.49
CA PHE A 11 3.48 -11.40 5.36
C PHE A 11 4.49 -11.73 6.46
N THR A 12 5.54 -10.92 6.52
CA THR A 12 6.46 -10.91 7.64
C THR A 12 6.26 -9.58 8.37
N ALA A 13 5.92 -9.67 9.65
CA ALA A 13 5.75 -8.46 10.47
C ALA A 13 7.04 -7.64 10.45
N PRO A 14 6.98 -6.35 10.08
CA PRO A 14 8.16 -5.50 10.08
C PRO A 14 8.69 -5.35 11.51
N LYS A 15 10.00 -5.21 11.64
CA LYS A 15 10.63 -4.94 12.95
C LYS A 15 10.36 -3.49 13.36
N GLY A 16 10.02 -3.27 14.64
CA GLY A 16 9.82 -1.92 15.17
C GLY A 16 8.72 -1.85 16.22
N ARG A 17 8.42 -0.63 16.66
CA ARG A 17 7.30 -0.33 17.56
C ARG A 17 6.10 0.08 16.72
N PHE A 18 5.00 -0.63 16.89
CA PHE A 18 3.74 -0.40 16.18
C PHE A 18 2.59 -0.28 17.15
N LYS A 19 1.55 0.43 16.74
CA LYS A 19 0.22 0.43 17.36
C LYS A 19 -0.82 0.24 16.27
N THR A 20 -1.82 -0.57 16.52
CA THR A 20 -2.94 -0.84 15.62
C THR A 20 -4.24 -0.38 16.23
N GLU A 21 -5.24 -0.11 15.39
CA GLU A 21 -6.59 0.27 15.80
C GLU A 21 -6.58 1.41 16.84
N GLU A 22 -5.82 2.47 16.57
CA GLU A 22 -5.72 3.61 17.48
C GLU A 22 -6.87 4.60 17.23
N LEU A 23 -7.72 4.78 18.23
CA LEU A 23 -8.73 5.82 18.24
C LEU A 23 -8.03 7.19 18.25
N VAL A 24 -8.42 8.06 17.36
CA VAL A 24 -8.04 9.47 17.33
C VAL A 24 -9.28 10.34 17.35
N ILE A 25 -9.19 11.46 18.04
CA ILE A 25 -10.22 12.49 18.10
C ILE A 25 -9.55 13.81 17.73
N TYR A 26 -10.11 14.49 16.76
CA TYR A 26 -9.64 15.80 16.31
C TYR A 26 -10.73 16.84 16.56
N GLN A 27 -10.41 17.88 17.31
CA GLN A 27 -11.30 19.01 17.51
C GLN A 27 -11.19 19.94 16.31
N VAL A 28 -12.28 20.09 15.56
CA VAL A 28 -12.35 20.96 14.39
C VAL A 28 -12.54 22.40 14.80
N ASP A 29 -13.48 22.63 15.72
CA ASP A 29 -13.78 23.94 16.34
C ASP A 29 -14.32 23.75 17.78
N GLU A 30 -14.98 24.78 18.35
CA GLU A 30 -15.43 24.75 19.76
C GLU A 30 -16.41 23.60 20.04
N ASP A 31 -17.28 23.26 19.08
CA ASP A 31 -18.39 22.31 19.27
C ASP A 31 -18.26 21.03 18.44
N ARG A 32 -17.36 21.00 17.43
CA ARG A 32 -17.26 19.91 16.44
C ARG A 32 -16.03 19.05 16.65
N TYR A 33 -16.25 17.74 16.70
CA TYR A 33 -15.20 16.76 16.84
C TYR A 33 -15.33 15.69 15.75
N LEU A 34 -14.19 15.30 15.19
CA LEU A 34 -14.07 14.13 14.32
C LEU A 34 -13.38 13.02 15.08
N GLN A 35 -13.86 11.79 14.88
CA GLN A 35 -13.19 10.61 15.41
C GLN A 35 -12.93 9.59 14.31
N GLY A 36 -11.92 8.77 14.50
CA GLY A 36 -11.59 7.67 13.61
C GLY A 36 -10.60 6.71 14.25
N TYR A 37 -10.37 5.60 13.56
CA TYR A 37 -9.38 4.61 13.97
C TYR A 37 -8.27 4.53 12.94
N ILE A 38 -7.03 4.71 13.38
CA ILE A 38 -5.85 4.51 12.54
C ILE A 38 -5.51 3.03 12.54
N ASP A 39 -5.49 2.41 11.37
CA ASP A 39 -5.23 0.97 11.25
C ASP A 39 -3.86 0.58 11.78
N LEU A 40 -2.82 1.39 11.45
CA LEU A 40 -1.45 1.10 11.84
C LEU A 40 -0.62 2.37 11.98
N ILE A 41 0.01 2.53 13.14
CA ILE A 41 1.04 3.54 13.39
C ILE A 41 2.38 2.85 13.62
N ARG A 42 3.41 3.33 12.95
CA ARG A 42 4.81 2.95 13.20
C ARG A 42 5.54 4.10 13.87
N TYR A 43 6.18 3.81 15.00
CA TYR A 43 7.03 4.77 15.72
C TYR A 43 8.47 4.68 15.21
N ASN A 44 8.99 5.77 14.69
CA ASN A 44 10.36 5.87 14.19
C ASN A 44 11.36 6.18 15.32
N LYS A 45 12.63 5.84 15.11
CA LYS A 45 13.68 6.07 16.11
C LYS A 45 13.94 7.55 16.42
N ASN A 46 13.61 8.44 15.50
CA ASN A 46 13.74 9.90 15.65
C ASN A 46 12.54 10.55 16.33
N GLY A 47 11.58 9.77 16.83
CA GLY A 47 10.37 10.27 17.50
C GLY A 47 9.20 10.61 16.55
N SER A 48 9.42 10.63 15.24
CA SER A 48 8.32 10.79 14.27
C SER A 48 7.51 9.51 14.12
N ILE A 49 6.32 9.63 13.51
CA ILE A 49 5.46 8.49 13.22
C ILE A 49 5.15 8.39 11.72
N ASP A 50 4.93 7.15 11.28
CA ASP A 50 4.33 6.82 10.00
C ASP A 50 2.92 6.32 10.24
N ILE A 51 1.95 6.80 9.46
CA ILE A 51 0.55 6.40 9.52
C ILE A 51 0.21 5.58 8.29
N TYR A 52 -0.42 4.42 8.51
CA TYR A 52 -0.82 3.54 7.42
C TYR A 52 -2.29 3.15 7.55
N ASP A 53 -2.93 3.02 6.40
CA ASP A 53 -4.28 2.52 6.26
C ASP A 53 -4.29 1.33 5.29
N TRP A 54 -5.01 0.25 5.62
CA TRP A 54 -5.07 -0.97 4.83
C TRP A 54 -6.15 -0.87 3.76
N LYS A 55 -5.79 -1.11 2.49
CA LYS A 55 -6.75 -1.09 1.39
C LYS A 55 -6.76 -2.41 0.63
N THR A 56 -7.94 -3.01 0.55
CA THR A 56 -8.22 -4.23 -0.25
C THR A 56 -8.68 -3.89 -1.67
N SER A 57 -8.95 -2.62 -1.96
CA SER A 57 -9.41 -2.12 -3.26
C SER A 57 -8.36 -2.22 -4.36
N ALA A 58 -8.76 -1.94 -5.59
CA ALA A 58 -7.84 -1.67 -6.69
C ALA A 58 -7.00 -0.40 -6.41
N GLN A 59 -5.96 -0.17 -7.23
CA GLN A 59 -5.22 1.09 -7.15
C GLN A 59 -6.17 2.24 -7.48
N PHE A 60 -6.08 3.32 -6.69
CA PHE A 60 -6.89 4.51 -6.91
C PHE A 60 -6.49 5.21 -8.20
N LYS A 61 -7.47 5.65 -8.96
CA LYS A 61 -7.27 6.57 -10.06
C LYS A 61 -6.84 7.95 -9.52
N LYS A 62 -6.32 8.79 -10.40
CA LYS A 62 -5.81 10.10 -10.00
C LYS A 62 -6.88 11.01 -9.40
N ASP A 63 -8.09 10.94 -9.93
CA ASP A 63 -9.28 11.67 -9.48
C ASP A 63 -9.85 11.17 -8.13
N GLU A 64 -9.63 9.89 -7.81
CA GLU A 64 -10.07 9.27 -6.55
C GLU A 64 -9.10 9.57 -5.38
N LEU A 65 -7.86 9.99 -5.68
CA LEU A 65 -6.80 10.14 -4.67
C LEU A 65 -7.16 11.13 -3.58
N ILE A 66 -7.77 12.26 -3.91
CA ILE A 66 -8.16 13.30 -2.94
C ILE A 66 -9.19 12.72 -1.97
N HIS A 67 -10.21 12.03 -2.47
CA HIS A 67 -11.25 11.44 -1.64
C HIS A 67 -10.70 10.44 -0.61
N HIS A 68 -9.84 9.53 -1.08
CA HIS A 68 -9.20 8.56 -0.17
C HIS A 68 -8.13 9.20 0.71
N GLY A 69 -7.47 10.25 0.21
CA GLY A 69 -6.40 10.95 0.91
C GLY A 69 -6.89 11.70 2.14
N ARG A 70 -8.11 12.26 2.12
CA ARG A 70 -8.68 13.01 3.26
C ARG A 70 -8.66 12.22 4.57
N GLN A 71 -8.87 10.90 4.52
CA GLN A 71 -8.77 10.04 5.70
C GLN A 71 -7.36 10.07 6.30
N LEU A 72 -6.33 9.95 5.46
CA LEU A 72 -4.93 9.99 5.91
C LEU A 72 -4.54 11.38 6.41
N VAL A 73 -5.04 12.45 5.76
CA VAL A 73 -4.82 13.84 6.19
C VAL A 73 -5.44 14.09 7.56
N PHE A 74 -6.69 13.66 7.75
CA PHE A 74 -7.37 13.74 9.04
C PHE A 74 -6.57 13.04 10.15
N TYR A 75 -6.10 11.81 9.90
CA TYR A 75 -5.28 11.08 10.86
C TYR A 75 -3.96 11.80 11.19
N ALA A 76 -3.32 12.39 10.17
CA ALA A 76 -2.11 13.18 10.37
C ALA A 76 -2.38 14.40 11.26
N MET A 77 -3.42 15.18 10.95
CA MET A 77 -3.80 16.37 11.72
C MET A 77 -4.15 16.03 13.18
N ALA A 78 -4.89 14.94 13.40
CA ALA A 78 -5.22 14.48 14.74
C ALA A 78 -3.95 14.14 15.54
N LYS A 79 -2.99 13.44 14.94
CA LYS A 79 -1.73 13.09 15.62
C LYS A 79 -0.78 14.28 15.77
N GLU A 80 -0.79 15.25 14.85
CA GLU A 80 -0.07 16.52 14.97
C GLU A 80 -0.61 17.34 16.16
N ALA A 81 -1.94 17.37 16.34
CA ALA A 81 -2.58 18.03 17.48
C ALA A 81 -2.20 17.38 18.84
N GLU A 82 -1.92 16.06 18.85
CA GLU A 82 -1.37 15.34 20.00
C GLU A 82 0.14 15.58 20.21
N GLY A 83 0.81 16.34 19.34
CA GLY A 83 2.23 16.68 19.43
C GLY A 83 3.18 15.74 18.70
N PHE A 84 2.67 14.83 17.86
CA PHE A 84 3.52 13.96 17.04
C PHE A 84 4.00 14.66 15.77
N SER A 85 5.23 14.37 15.37
CA SER A 85 5.73 14.73 14.05
C SER A 85 5.41 13.61 13.06
N ILE A 86 4.75 13.95 11.96
CA ILE A 86 4.40 12.98 10.91
C ILE A 86 5.54 12.89 9.91
N ASN A 87 6.13 11.70 9.77
CA ASN A 87 7.14 11.44 8.74
C ASN A 87 6.48 11.12 7.40
N LYS A 88 5.43 10.28 7.42
CA LYS A 88 4.63 9.97 6.22
C LYS A 88 3.26 9.41 6.55
N VAL A 89 2.36 9.53 5.58
CA VAL A 89 1.09 8.81 5.55
C VAL A 89 1.01 7.99 4.26
N ALA A 90 0.44 6.79 4.32
CA ALA A 90 0.42 5.90 3.18
C ALA A 90 -0.70 4.86 3.26
N TRP A 91 -1.06 4.32 2.11
CA TRP A 91 -1.88 3.11 2.03
C TRP A 91 -1.00 1.89 1.83
N ILE A 92 -1.32 0.81 2.55
CA ILE A 92 -0.78 -0.52 2.27
C ILE A 92 -1.79 -1.25 1.40
N MET A 93 -1.48 -1.42 0.13
CA MET A 93 -2.37 -1.99 -0.87
C MET A 93 -2.30 -3.52 -0.83
N LEU A 94 -3.18 -4.18 -0.08
CA LEU A 94 -3.14 -5.62 0.18
C LEU A 94 -3.28 -6.49 -1.07
N LYS A 95 -3.93 -5.96 -2.11
CA LYS A 95 -4.11 -6.64 -3.39
C LYS A 95 -2.82 -6.74 -4.21
N TYR A 96 -1.83 -5.88 -3.93
CA TYR A 96 -0.62 -5.74 -4.72
C TYR A 96 0.64 -6.05 -3.91
N CYS A 97 1.72 -6.34 -4.61
CA CYS A 97 3.06 -6.37 -4.06
C CYS A 97 4.03 -5.67 -5.00
N GLU A 98 5.11 -5.17 -4.42
CA GLU A 98 6.26 -4.65 -5.13
C GLU A 98 7.31 -5.76 -5.25
N VAL A 99 7.81 -5.99 -6.44
CA VAL A 99 8.85 -6.98 -6.72
C VAL A 99 10.06 -6.28 -7.29
N SER A 100 11.17 -6.34 -6.57
CA SER A 100 12.47 -5.83 -7.02
C SER A 100 13.34 -6.98 -7.50
N PHE A 101 13.97 -6.86 -8.67
CA PHE A 101 14.79 -7.90 -9.27
C PHE A 101 15.80 -7.32 -10.27
N LYS A 102 16.81 -8.11 -10.64
CA LYS A 102 17.76 -7.80 -11.69
C LYS A 102 17.20 -8.24 -13.04
N GLY A 103 16.88 -7.28 -13.91
CA GLY A 103 16.40 -7.52 -15.27
C GLY A 103 17.53 -7.88 -16.25
N LYS A 104 17.24 -7.83 -17.55
CA LYS A 104 18.22 -8.11 -18.63
C LYS A 104 19.41 -7.14 -18.59
N LYS A 105 20.59 -7.62 -19.01
CA LYS A 105 21.73 -6.75 -19.30
C LYS A 105 21.39 -5.85 -20.50
N ARG A 106 21.69 -4.57 -20.39
CA ARG A 106 21.69 -3.70 -21.58
C ARG A 106 22.90 -4.05 -22.45
N SER A 107 22.77 -3.91 -23.77
CA SER A 107 23.82 -4.27 -24.75
C SER A 107 25.18 -3.66 -24.45
N ASN A 108 25.23 -2.50 -23.82
CA ASN A 108 26.45 -1.76 -23.49
C ASN A 108 26.84 -1.78 -21.99
N SER A 109 26.25 -2.66 -21.18
CA SER A 109 26.53 -2.74 -19.74
C SER A 109 26.99 -4.13 -19.32
N LYS A 110 28.02 -4.18 -18.45
CA LYS A 110 28.43 -5.44 -17.80
C LYS A 110 27.41 -5.91 -16.74
N ASN A 111 26.60 -5.01 -16.21
CA ASN A 111 25.67 -5.28 -15.12
C ASN A 111 24.22 -5.40 -15.60
N ARG A 112 23.46 -6.26 -14.94
CA ARG A 112 22.00 -6.34 -15.07
C ARG A 112 21.36 -5.07 -14.49
N THR A 113 20.23 -4.66 -15.07
CA THR A 113 19.51 -3.45 -14.62
C THR A 113 18.63 -3.77 -13.43
N ASP A 114 18.67 -2.95 -12.39
CA ASP A 114 17.70 -3.01 -11.29
C ASP A 114 16.32 -2.65 -11.81
N MET A 115 15.35 -3.49 -11.51
CA MET A 115 13.96 -3.32 -11.91
C MET A 115 13.05 -3.45 -10.70
N THR A 116 11.94 -2.71 -10.73
CA THR A 116 10.87 -2.82 -9.77
C THR A 116 9.55 -2.86 -10.51
N LYS A 117 8.69 -3.81 -10.13
CA LYS A 117 7.33 -3.93 -10.66
C LYS A 117 6.32 -4.00 -9.53
N ILE A 118 5.17 -3.35 -9.75
CA ILE A 118 3.99 -3.50 -8.92
C ILE A 118 3.10 -4.50 -9.64
N VAL A 119 2.81 -5.62 -8.98
CA VAL A 119 2.01 -6.71 -9.54
C VAL A 119 0.85 -7.07 -8.62
N GLU A 120 -0.25 -7.51 -9.21
CA GLU A 120 -1.34 -8.06 -8.42
C GLU A 120 -0.91 -9.42 -7.85
N ARG A 121 -1.06 -9.61 -6.54
CA ARG A 121 -0.55 -10.80 -5.83
C ARG A 121 -0.99 -12.12 -6.43
N ARG A 122 -2.25 -12.23 -6.89
CA ARG A 122 -2.76 -13.44 -7.52
C ARG A 122 -2.10 -13.76 -8.87
N ASN A 123 -1.44 -12.78 -9.48
CA ASN A 123 -0.79 -12.90 -10.77
C ASN A 123 0.75 -12.81 -10.66
N LEU A 124 1.32 -12.97 -9.46
CA LEU A 124 2.73 -12.72 -9.17
C LEU A 124 3.66 -13.37 -10.21
N ILE A 125 3.58 -14.68 -10.37
CA ILE A 125 4.45 -15.40 -11.30
C ILE A 125 4.05 -15.15 -12.75
N LYS A 126 2.74 -15.02 -13.04
CA LYS A 126 2.24 -14.73 -14.38
C LYS A 126 2.83 -13.43 -14.94
N ASP A 127 2.83 -12.35 -14.13
CA ASP A 127 3.30 -11.03 -14.54
C ASP A 127 4.84 -10.95 -14.62
N LEU A 128 5.53 -11.92 -14.01
CA LEU A 128 6.99 -12.03 -14.03
C LEU A 128 7.50 -13.17 -14.96
N ARG A 129 6.59 -13.92 -15.60
CA ARG A 129 6.90 -15.14 -16.34
C ARG A 129 8.13 -15.00 -17.25
N GLN A 130 8.15 -13.98 -18.10
CA GLN A 130 9.23 -13.81 -19.08
C GLN A 130 10.59 -13.54 -18.40
N TYR A 131 10.60 -12.79 -17.30
CA TYR A 131 11.84 -12.52 -16.56
C TYR A 131 12.38 -13.77 -15.88
N ILE A 132 11.49 -14.59 -15.32
CA ILE A 132 11.87 -15.86 -14.68
C ILE A 132 12.42 -16.84 -15.72
N LEU A 133 11.74 -16.96 -16.88
CA LEU A 133 12.21 -17.82 -17.97
C LEU A 133 13.59 -17.39 -18.48
N ASP A 134 13.78 -16.09 -18.73
CA ASP A 134 15.08 -15.54 -19.12
C ASP A 134 16.18 -15.83 -18.06
N ASP A 135 15.84 -15.77 -16.78
CA ASP A 135 16.79 -16.03 -15.70
C ASP A 135 17.18 -17.52 -15.64
N LEU A 136 16.22 -18.43 -15.81
CA LEU A 136 16.49 -19.88 -15.87
C LEU A 136 17.41 -20.24 -17.07
N LEU A 137 17.08 -19.73 -18.25
CA LEU A 137 17.91 -19.96 -19.46
C LEU A 137 19.32 -19.36 -19.28
N ASN A 138 19.45 -18.18 -18.69
CA ASN A 138 20.75 -17.57 -18.41
C ASN A 138 21.57 -18.29 -17.33
N ALA A 139 20.90 -19.02 -16.42
CA ALA A 139 21.54 -19.89 -15.43
C ALA A 139 21.99 -21.24 -16.00
N GLY A 140 21.65 -21.52 -17.27
CA GLY A 140 22.09 -22.71 -17.99
C GLY A 140 21.10 -23.89 -17.98
N TYR A 141 19.88 -23.69 -17.50
CA TYR A 141 18.81 -24.68 -17.65
C TYR A 141 18.35 -24.73 -19.09
N ASP A 142 18.04 -25.94 -19.59
CA ASP A 142 17.47 -26.08 -20.92
C ASP A 142 16.01 -25.57 -20.99
N GLU A 143 15.48 -25.46 -22.20
CA GLU A 143 14.15 -24.89 -22.42
C GLU A 143 13.04 -25.75 -21.79
N CYS A 144 13.18 -27.09 -21.87
CA CYS A 144 12.20 -28.04 -21.35
C CYS A 144 12.12 -27.97 -19.80
N ASP A 145 13.26 -28.02 -19.14
CA ASP A 145 13.36 -27.92 -17.69
C ASP A 145 12.89 -26.55 -17.18
N SER A 146 13.26 -25.48 -17.89
CA SER A 146 12.85 -24.10 -17.57
C SER A 146 11.33 -23.93 -17.65
N GLU A 147 10.67 -24.42 -18.68
CA GLU A 147 9.21 -24.36 -18.81
C GLU A 147 8.50 -25.26 -17.78
N MET A 148 9.06 -26.40 -17.44
CA MET A 148 8.52 -27.29 -16.38
C MET A 148 8.56 -26.59 -15.03
N MET A 149 9.70 -26.04 -14.60
CA MET A 149 9.85 -25.30 -13.35
C MET A 149 8.92 -24.09 -13.29
N LEU A 150 8.84 -23.34 -14.40
CA LEU A 150 7.97 -22.16 -14.52
C LEU A 150 6.50 -22.54 -14.45
N SER A 151 6.08 -23.64 -15.09
CA SER A 151 4.72 -24.15 -15.01
C SER A 151 4.31 -24.48 -13.57
N GLN A 152 5.23 -25.07 -12.80
CA GLN A 152 4.98 -25.40 -11.40
C GLN A 152 4.93 -24.13 -10.53
N ALA A 153 5.81 -23.16 -10.77
CA ALA A 153 5.79 -21.86 -10.11
C ALA A 153 4.48 -21.10 -10.40
N LEU A 154 3.99 -21.13 -11.64
CA LEU A 154 2.70 -20.57 -12.05
C LEU A 154 1.52 -21.19 -11.29
N LYS A 155 1.51 -22.53 -11.16
CA LYS A 155 0.46 -23.25 -10.43
C LYS A 155 0.40 -22.85 -8.96
N ASN A 156 1.55 -22.68 -8.32
CA ASN A 156 1.68 -22.33 -6.90
C ASN A 156 1.69 -20.83 -6.65
N ASN A 157 1.83 -20.02 -7.70
CA ASN A 157 1.96 -18.57 -7.66
C ASN A 157 3.03 -18.07 -6.67
N ASN A 158 4.16 -18.77 -6.60
CA ASN A 158 5.32 -18.39 -5.76
C ASN A 158 6.62 -18.92 -6.37
N PHE A 159 7.75 -18.50 -5.81
CA PHE A 159 9.09 -18.84 -6.29
C PHE A 159 9.66 -20.13 -5.68
N SER A 160 8.98 -20.79 -4.72
CA SER A 160 9.55 -21.86 -3.88
C SER A 160 10.05 -23.09 -4.64
N ASN A 161 9.54 -23.33 -5.85
CA ASN A 161 9.93 -24.45 -6.70
C ASN A 161 11.04 -24.09 -7.71
N LEU A 162 11.50 -22.87 -7.71
CA LEU A 162 12.61 -22.43 -8.56
C LEU A 162 13.96 -22.68 -7.86
N PRO A 163 15.07 -22.79 -8.60
CA PRO A 163 16.40 -22.85 -8.03
C PRO A 163 16.67 -21.65 -7.11
N GLN A 164 17.47 -21.86 -6.04
CA GLN A 164 17.72 -20.83 -5.02
C GLN A 164 18.29 -19.54 -5.63
N GLU A 165 19.21 -19.65 -6.58
CA GLU A 165 19.80 -18.52 -7.28
C GLU A 165 18.77 -17.66 -8.03
N ILE A 166 17.70 -18.29 -8.55
CA ILE A 166 16.58 -17.59 -9.18
C ILE A 166 15.70 -16.93 -8.13
N GLN A 167 15.37 -17.66 -7.03
CA GLN A 167 14.59 -17.10 -5.93
C GLN A 167 15.25 -15.84 -5.33
N ASP A 168 16.56 -15.87 -5.13
CA ASP A 168 17.34 -14.79 -4.52
C ASP A 168 17.33 -13.49 -5.37
N ASN A 169 17.06 -13.62 -6.68
CA ASN A 169 16.91 -12.46 -7.55
C ASN A 169 15.61 -11.66 -7.29
N TYR A 170 14.55 -12.30 -6.77
CA TYR A 170 13.23 -11.68 -6.64
C TYR A 170 12.91 -11.35 -5.17
N LYS A 171 12.82 -10.05 -4.85
CA LYS A 171 12.46 -9.57 -3.51
C LYS A 171 11.04 -9.02 -3.54
N VAL A 172 10.13 -9.73 -2.86
CA VAL A 172 8.73 -9.35 -2.77
C VAL A 172 8.47 -8.56 -1.49
N LYS A 173 7.84 -7.39 -1.61
CA LYS A 173 7.45 -6.52 -0.49
C LYS A 173 5.98 -6.15 -0.60
N PRO A 174 5.32 -5.75 0.52
CA PRO A 174 4.04 -5.06 0.45
C PRO A 174 4.15 -3.82 -0.43
N TYR A 175 3.15 -3.57 -1.26
CA TYR A 175 3.08 -2.32 -1.99
C TYR A 175 2.51 -1.23 -1.08
N VAL A 176 3.33 -0.22 -0.83
CA VAL A 176 2.99 0.95 -0.02
C VAL A 176 2.89 2.16 -0.95
N ARG A 177 1.72 2.80 -0.97
CA ARG A 177 1.50 4.03 -1.73
C ARG A 177 1.46 5.21 -0.78
N GLU A 178 2.49 6.04 -0.82
CA GLU A 178 2.57 7.26 -0.02
C GLU A 178 1.61 8.32 -0.57
N TYR A 179 1.08 9.14 0.33
CA TYR A 179 0.26 10.30 0.02
C TYR A 179 0.99 11.56 0.52
N GLU A 180 1.02 12.58 -0.31
CA GLU A 180 1.68 13.83 0.03
C GLU A 180 0.86 14.62 1.04
N LEU A 181 1.54 15.21 2.03
CA LEU A 181 0.95 16.09 3.04
C LEU A 181 1.51 17.50 2.85
N THR A 182 0.80 18.34 2.09
CA THR A 182 1.09 19.77 1.98
C THR A 182 0.10 20.59 2.81
N ASP A 183 0.41 21.85 3.05
CA ASP A 183 -0.50 22.73 3.77
C ASP A 183 -1.79 22.99 2.98
N GLU A 184 -1.71 23.02 1.65
CA GLU A 184 -2.86 23.16 0.76
C GLU A 184 -3.79 21.94 0.87
N ILE A 185 -3.20 20.73 0.96
CA ILE A 185 -3.97 19.47 1.12
C ILE A 185 -4.63 19.42 2.50
N ARG A 186 -3.96 19.90 3.56
CA ARG A 186 -4.56 20.02 4.89
C ARG A 186 -5.72 21.00 4.91
N GLN A 187 -5.54 22.18 4.27
CA GLN A 187 -6.59 23.18 4.19
C GLN A 187 -7.80 22.66 3.40
N GLU A 188 -7.58 22.00 2.25
CA GLU A 188 -8.65 21.39 1.47
C GLU A 188 -9.43 20.35 2.30
N CYS A 189 -8.74 19.56 3.11
CA CYS A 189 -9.38 18.60 4.00
C CYS A 189 -10.25 19.30 5.07
N LEU A 190 -9.74 20.36 5.70
CA LEU A 190 -10.49 21.16 6.67
C LEU A 190 -11.73 21.80 6.04
N ASP A 191 -11.57 22.41 4.87
CA ASP A 191 -12.68 23.05 4.14
C ASP A 191 -13.78 22.02 3.80
N TYR A 192 -13.37 20.83 3.38
CA TYR A 192 -14.30 19.74 3.13
C TYR A 192 -15.04 19.27 4.40
N ILE A 193 -14.30 19.12 5.52
CA ILE A 193 -14.88 18.73 6.81
C ILE A 193 -15.90 19.76 7.26
N ASN A 194 -15.56 21.05 7.23
CA ASN A 194 -16.46 22.13 7.64
C ASN A 194 -17.71 22.18 6.75
N ALA A 195 -17.53 22.11 5.43
CA ALA A 195 -18.66 22.09 4.51
C ALA A 195 -19.62 20.89 4.76
N LYS A 196 -19.07 19.72 5.13
CA LYS A 196 -19.89 18.55 5.48
C LYS A 196 -20.57 18.72 6.84
N ALA A 197 -19.89 19.28 7.84
CA ALA A 197 -20.48 19.53 9.13
C ALA A 197 -21.65 20.54 9.00
N ASP A 198 -21.44 21.65 8.28
CA ASP A 198 -22.48 22.65 8.04
C ASP A 198 -23.68 22.05 7.29
N LEU A 199 -23.43 21.15 6.33
CA LEU A 199 -24.51 20.43 5.65
C LEU A 199 -25.29 19.56 6.63
N PHE A 200 -24.63 18.76 7.48
CA PHE A 200 -25.31 17.90 8.47
C PHE A 200 -26.14 18.71 9.46
N GLU A 201 -25.63 19.84 9.93
CA GLU A 201 -26.36 20.73 10.84
C GLU A 201 -27.58 21.41 10.19
N SER A 202 -27.57 21.56 8.87
CA SER A 202 -28.68 22.13 8.11
C SER A 202 -29.79 21.14 7.80
N LEU A 203 -29.55 19.82 7.98
CA LEU A 203 -30.56 18.78 7.71
C LEU A 203 -31.60 18.74 8.83
N ASP A 204 -32.87 18.61 8.45
CA ASP A 204 -33.95 18.41 9.39
C ASP A 204 -33.90 16.96 9.92
N SER A 205 -33.68 16.81 11.24
CA SER A 205 -33.60 15.50 11.89
C SER A 205 -34.91 14.70 11.87
N GLU A 206 -36.05 15.35 11.59
CA GLU A 206 -37.35 14.71 11.50
C GLU A 206 -37.74 14.36 10.04
N ASN A 207 -36.93 14.77 9.05
CA ASN A 207 -37.21 14.50 7.62
C ASN A 207 -36.31 13.41 7.07
N ASP A 208 -36.77 12.16 7.09
CA ASP A 208 -36.04 10.98 6.61
C ASP A 208 -35.58 11.09 5.14
N GLU A 209 -36.28 11.89 4.29
CA GLU A 209 -35.91 12.07 2.89
C GLU A 209 -34.61 12.85 2.71
N GLU A 210 -34.27 13.76 3.66
CA GLU A 210 -33.03 14.54 3.61
C GLU A 210 -31.78 13.70 3.97
N TRP A 211 -31.94 12.55 4.62
CA TRP A 211 -30.86 11.67 5.08
C TRP A 211 -30.48 10.56 4.10
N THR A 212 -31.14 10.49 2.95
CA THR A 212 -30.98 9.39 1.97
C THR A 212 -29.99 9.67 0.84
N HIS A 213 -29.12 10.69 0.95
CA HIS A 213 -28.19 11.07 -0.14
C HIS A 213 -26.71 10.88 0.21
#